data_d4dae5d42b5cc460670b871577127ae0
#
_entry.id   d4dae5d42b5cc460670b871577127ae0
#
_cell.length_a   1.000
_cell.length_b   1.000
_cell.length_c   1.000
_cell.angle_alpha   90.00
_cell.angle_beta   90.00
_cell.angle_gamma   90.00
#
_symmetry.space_group_name_H-M   'P 1'
#
loop_
_entity.id
_entity.type
_entity.pdbx_description
1 polymer ?
#
loop_
_entity_poly.entity_id
_entity_poly.type
_entity_poly.pdbx_seq_one_letter_code
_entity_poly.pdbx_strand_id
1 'polypeptide(L)'
;QGVGKGIKKGFKKVGRGFKKFGRGTKKLFRKRRAGFRKFKRAFRRPRIRFRCFAPETPIKLQNGKTVMMKNLKLGDILINGSVVDAVMKIKNDNDPYYKINDILVTGSHYVKHGGKYVKVKQLPNAKPTHKVGPVVSCLVTSDHKIPVGDMIFWDWEDNLIPTKKNLDTVFN
;
A
#
# COMPACT_ATOMS: atom_id res chain seq x y z
N GLN A 1 47.06 -62.84 13.27
CA GLN A 1 47.25 -61.36 13.06
C GLN A 1 46.46 -60.82 11.81
N GLY A 2 45.37 -61.39 11.39
CA GLY A 2 44.64 -61.01 10.18
C GLY A 2 43.27 -60.34 10.34
N VAL A 3 42.60 -60.44 11.50
CA VAL A 3 41.21 -60.03 11.67
C VAL A 3 41.01 -58.55 11.87
N GLY A 4 42.00 -57.80 12.39
CA GLY A 4 41.84 -56.36 12.68
C GLY A 4 41.86 -55.42 11.44
N LYS A 5 42.44 -55.85 10.29
CA LYS A 5 42.48 -55.01 9.08
C LYS A 5 41.18 -55.00 8.28
N GLY A 6 40.38 -56.06 8.34
CA GLY A 6 39.09 -56.17 7.63
C GLY A 6 38.01 -55.26 8.22
N ILE A 7 37.93 -55.23 9.56
CA ILE A 7 36.94 -54.45 10.30
C ILE A 7 37.14 -52.91 10.06
N LYS A 8 38.40 -52.43 10.07
CA LYS A 8 38.69 -51.01 9.80
C LYS A 8 38.30 -50.55 8.38
N LYS A 9 38.39 -51.45 7.37
CA LYS A 9 37.96 -51.14 5.99
C LYS A 9 36.43 -51.07 5.87
N GLY A 10 35.69 -51.94 6.60
CA GLY A 10 34.22 -51.95 6.63
C GLY A 10 33.64 -50.66 7.23
N PHE A 11 34.15 -50.21 8.37
CA PHE A 11 33.71 -48.97 9.00
C PHE A 11 33.99 -47.73 8.17
N LYS A 12 35.10 -47.64 7.42
CA LYS A 12 35.37 -46.53 6.49
C LYS A 12 34.40 -46.49 5.31
N LYS A 13 33.91 -47.64 4.82
CA LYS A 13 32.91 -47.68 3.73
C LYS A 13 31.54 -47.24 4.21
N VAL A 14 31.09 -47.65 5.39
CA VAL A 14 29.83 -47.24 6.00
C VAL A 14 29.82 -45.76 6.29
N GLY A 15 30.88 -45.19 6.87
CA GLY A 15 30.99 -43.76 7.14
C GLY A 15 30.98 -42.88 5.87
N ARG A 16 31.48 -43.37 4.72
CA ARG A 16 31.38 -42.67 3.44
C ARG A 16 29.95 -42.68 2.86
N GLY A 17 29.23 -43.80 3.06
CA GLY A 17 27.83 -43.91 2.68
C GLY A 17 26.92 -42.91 3.44
N PHE A 18 27.08 -42.80 4.74
CA PHE A 18 26.33 -41.84 5.56
C PHE A 18 26.65 -40.39 5.21
N LYS A 19 27.89 -40.03 4.88
CA LYS A 19 28.23 -38.66 4.43
C LYS A 19 27.62 -38.31 3.07
N LYS A 20 27.44 -39.27 2.17
CA LYS A 20 26.74 -39.05 0.88
C LYS A 20 25.23 -38.87 1.07
N PHE A 21 24.64 -39.64 1.96
CA PHE A 21 23.19 -39.55 2.29
C PHE A 21 22.86 -38.20 2.93
N GLY A 22 23.64 -37.75 3.91
CA GLY A 22 23.46 -36.44 4.55
C GLY A 22 23.61 -35.22 3.62
N ARG A 23 24.41 -35.31 2.56
CA ARG A 23 24.51 -34.25 1.55
C ARG A 23 23.29 -34.21 0.60
N GLY A 24 22.75 -35.36 0.26
CA GLY A 24 21.55 -35.45 -0.57
C GLY A 24 20.30 -34.86 0.11
N THR A 25 20.10 -35.20 1.38
CA THR A 25 18.97 -34.69 2.17
C THR A 25 19.05 -33.17 2.38
N LYS A 26 20.23 -32.60 2.67
CA LYS A 26 20.41 -31.12 2.77
C LYS A 26 20.06 -30.40 1.46
N LYS A 27 20.39 -30.97 0.29
CA LYS A 27 20.02 -30.40 -1.02
C LYS A 27 18.50 -30.43 -1.26
N LEU A 28 17.83 -31.52 -0.88
CA LEU A 28 16.37 -31.67 -0.98
C LEU A 28 15.65 -30.67 -0.07
N PHE A 29 16.09 -30.52 1.17
CA PHE A 29 15.52 -29.54 2.09
C PHE A 29 15.72 -28.08 1.62
N ARG A 30 16.87 -27.73 1.02
CA ARG A 30 17.09 -26.41 0.43
C ARG A 30 16.17 -26.15 -0.75
N LYS A 31 15.93 -27.12 -1.65
CA LYS A 31 14.99 -26.98 -2.78
C LYS A 31 13.55 -26.80 -2.30
N ARG A 32 13.11 -27.55 -1.30
CA ARG A 32 11.79 -27.40 -0.69
C ARG A 32 11.59 -26.01 -0.05
N ARG A 33 12.60 -25.50 0.70
CA ARG A 33 12.53 -24.15 1.28
C ARG A 33 12.48 -23.04 0.21
N ALA A 34 13.20 -23.18 -0.89
CA ALA A 34 13.16 -22.23 -2.00
C ALA A 34 11.81 -22.25 -2.73
N GLY A 35 11.21 -23.43 -2.93
CA GLY A 35 9.85 -23.58 -3.49
C GLY A 35 8.79 -22.97 -2.59
N PHE A 36 8.90 -23.17 -1.28
CA PHE A 36 7.94 -22.62 -0.30
C PHE A 36 8.02 -21.08 -0.20
N ARG A 37 9.21 -20.49 -0.39
CA ARG A 37 9.37 -19.03 -0.48
C ARG A 37 8.74 -18.46 -1.75
N LYS A 38 8.87 -19.12 -2.90
CA LYS A 38 8.21 -18.75 -4.16
C LYS A 38 6.69 -18.86 -4.03
N PHE A 39 6.19 -19.93 -3.40
CA PHE A 39 4.77 -20.14 -3.15
C PHE A 39 4.17 -19.04 -2.25
N LYS A 40 4.83 -18.67 -1.15
CA LYS A 40 4.40 -17.55 -0.30
C LYS A 40 4.40 -16.19 -1.03
N ARG A 41 5.28 -15.98 -2.03
CA ARG A 41 5.26 -14.77 -2.86
C ARG A 41 4.08 -14.73 -3.84
N ALA A 42 3.69 -15.88 -4.40
CA ALA A 42 2.56 -15.97 -5.34
C ALA A 42 1.21 -15.72 -4.66
N PHE A 43 1.07 -16.01 -3.35
CA PHE A 43 -0.13 -15.78 -2.55
C PHE A 43 -0.11 -14.47 -1.74
N ARG A 44 0.83 -13.55 -1.99
CA ARG A 44 0.68 -12.20 -1.47
C ARG A 44 -0.53 -11.58 -2.16
N ARG A 45 -1.64 -11.47 -1.43
CA ARG A 45 -2.81 -10.71 -1.85
C ARG A 45 -2.31 -9.34 -2.35
N PRO A 46 -2.77 -8.86 -3.52
CA PRO A 46 -2.44 -7.52 -3.95
C PRO A 46 -2.83 -6.57 -2.82
N ARG A 47 -1.88 -5.78 -2.32
CA ARG A 47 -2.19 -4.75 -1.33
C ARG A 47 -3.12 -3.77 -2.03
N ILE A 48 -4.38 -3.76 -1.63
CA ILE A 48 -5.32 -2.73 -2.03
C ILE A 48 -4.78 -1.45 -1.41
N ARG A 49 -4.31 -0.53 -2.25
CA ARG A 49 -3.82 0.77 -1.81
C ARG A 49 -5.00 1.72 -1.79
N PHE A 50 -5.44 2.05 -0.61
CA PHE A 50 -6.52 3.01 -0.43
C PHE A 50 -6.02 4.43 -0.68
N ARG A 51 -6.88 5.27 -1.25
CA ARG A 51 -6.64 6.71 -1.46
C ARG A 51 -7.48 7.47 -0.46
N CYS A 52 -6.91 7.64 0.71
CA CYS A 52 -7.65 8.10 1.87
C CYS A 52 -6.78 8.98 2.75
N PHE A 53 -7.42 9.64 3.68
CA PHE A 53 -6.84 10.53 4.66
C PHE A 53 -6.92 9.94 6.06
N ALA A 54 -6.15 10.53 6.98
CA ALA A 54 -6.40 10.33 8.40
C ALA A 54 -7.81 10.85 8.77
N PRO A 55 -8.58 10.13 9.60
CA PRO A 55 -9.95 10.53 9.96
C PRO A 55 -10.07 11.92 10.58
N GLU A 56 -9.01 12.40 11.22
CA GLU A 56 -8.92 13.69 11.90
C GLU A 56 -8.53 14.84 10.96
N THR A 57 -8.34 14.58 9.66
CA THR A 57 -8.00 15.63 8.69
C THR A 57 -9.05 16.74 8.68
N PRO A 58 -8.65 18.02 8.93
CA PRO A 58 -9.58 19.13 8.95
C PRO A 58 -10.04 19.49 7.53
N ILE A 59 -11.34 19.63 7.35
CA ILE A 59 -11.99 20.02 6.10
C ILE A 59 -12.80 21.30 6.35
N LYS A 60 -12.56 22.29 5.51
CA LYS A 60 -13.29 23.56 5.56
C LYS A 60 -14.55 23.50 4.70
N LEU A 61 -15.69 23.82 5.29
CA LEU A 61 -16.98 23.89 4.62
C LEU A 61 -17.21 25.30 4.05
N GLN A 62 -18.14 25.40 3.10
CA GLN A 62 -18.50 26.67 2.47
C GLN A 62 -19.06 27.70 3.47
N ASN A 63 -19.73 27.24 4.53
CA ASN A 63 -20.25 28.11 5.60
C ASN A 63 -19.16 28.60 6.59
N GLY A 64 -17.87 28.36 6.29
CA GLY A 64 -16.74 28.78 7.11
C GLY A 64 -16.39 27.84 8.29
N LYS A 65 -17.22 26.85 8.59
CA LYS A 65 -16.92 25.86 9.64
C LYS A 65 -15.83 24.91 9.17
N THR A 66 -15.02 24.45 10.11
CA THR A 66 -14.03 23.37 9.91
C THR A 66 -14.51 22.14 10.66
N VAL A 67 -14.58 21.00 9.98
CA VAL A 67 -14.96 19.71 10.55
C VAL A 67 -13.89 18.68 10.27
N MET A 68 -13.77 17.67 11.12
CA MET A 68 -12.89 16.53 10.82
C MET A 68 -13.51 15.70 9.70
N MET A 69 -12.70 15.15 8.79
CA MET A 69 -13.17 14.35 7.66
C MET A 69 -14.09 13.20 8.09
N LYS A 70 -13.82 12.55 9.22
CA LYS A 70 -14.67 11.50 9.78
C LYS A 70 -16.08 11.94 10.18
N ASN A 71 -16.31 13.24 10.32
CA ASN A 71 -17.58 13.85 10.74
C ASN A 71 -18.34 14.48 9.59
N LEU A 72 -17.80 14.46 8.36
CA LEU A 72 -18.52 14.90 7.17
C LEU A 72 -19.77 14.07 6.96
N LYS A 73 -20.80 14.70 6.39
CA LYS A 73 -22.10 14.09 6.05
C LYS A 73 -22.34 14.23 4.56
N LEU A 74 -23.22 13.38 4.05
CA LEU A 74 -23.73 13.51 2.68
C LEU A 74 -24.40 14.87 2.52
N GLY A 75 -24.12 15.54 1.41
CA GLY A 75 -24.66 16.86 1.10
C GLY A 75 -23.88 18.02 1.73
N ASP A 76 -22.86 17.80 2.56
CA ASP A 76 -21.98 18.88 3.01
C ASP A 76 -21.30 19.53 1.81
N ILE A 77 -21.25 20.88 1.82
CA ILE A 77 -20.61 21.64 0.74
C ILE A 77 -19.24 22.10 1.22
N LEU A 78 -18.21 21.67 0.50
CA LEU A 78 -16.82 22.03 0.79
C LEU A 78 -16.52 23.47 0.37
N ILE A 79 -15.43 24.06 0.85
CA ILE A 79 -15.06 25.45 0.60
C ILE A 79 -14.97 25.82 -0.88
N ASN A 80 -14.68 24.88 -1.75
CA ASN A 80 -14.60 25.05 -3.20
C ASN A 80 -15.95 24.85 -3.91
N GLY A 81 -17.05 24.59 -3.19
CA GLY A 81 -18.37 24.31 -3.73
C GLY A 81 -18.64 22.83 -4.05
N SER A 82 -17.67 21.95 -3.91
CA SER A 82 -17.87 20.50 -4.12
C SER A 82 -18.83 19.95 -3.07
N VAL A 83 -19.80 19.13 -3.49
CA VAL A 83 -20.75 18.45 -2.62
C VAL A 83 -20.24 17.08 -2.24
N VAL A 84 -20.37 16.68 -0.99
CA VAL A 84 -20.00 15.35 -0.50
C VAL A 84 -21.07 14.34 -0.89
N ASP A 85 -20.75 13.43 -1.80
CA ASP A 85 -21.64 12.39 -2.31
C ASP A 85 -21.48 11.06 -1.57
N ALA A 86 -20.28 10.77 -1.04
CA ALA A 86 -20.06 9.60 -0.19
C ALA A 86 -18.96 9.87 0.85
N VAL A 87 -19.14 9.28 2.03
CA VAL A 87 -18.15 9.22 3.11
C VAL A 87 -17.91 7.78 3.47
N MET A 88 -16.67 7.33 3.35
CA MET A 88 -16.30 5.94 3.62
C MET A 88 -15.25 5.88 4.73
N LYS A 89 -15.45 4.94 5.66
CA LYS A 89 -14.47 4.56 6.68
C LYS A 89 -13.96 3.17 6.36
N ILE A 90 -12.68 3.05 6.06
CA ILE A 90 -12.10 1.80 5.59
C ILE A 90 -11.02 1.36 6.57
N LYS A 91 -11.00 0.06 6.91
CA LYS A 91 -9.92 -0.53 7.71
C LYS A 91 -8.61 -0.42 6.92
N ASN A 92 -7.62 0.17 7.54
CA ASN A 92 -6.30 0.33 6.94
C ASN A 92 -5.53 -1.01 6.99
N ASP A 93 -5.05 -1.47 5.85
CA ASP A 93 -4.21 -2.68 5.74
C ASP A 93 -2.71 -2.32 5.83
N ASN A 94 -2.33 -1.66 6.93
CA ASN A 94 -0.95 -1.25 7.22
C ASN A 94 -0.32 -0.34 6.15
N ASP A 95 -1.11 0.49 5.46
CA ASP A 95 -0.58 1.51 4.55
C ASP A 95 -0.17 2.75 5.36
N PRO A 96 1.12 3.10 5.45
CA PRO A 96 1.57 4.24 6.23
C PRO A 96 1.16 5.55 5.57
N TYR A 97 0.86 6.54 6.41
CA TYR A 97 0.62 7.89 5.92
C TYR A 97 1.89 8.57 5.43
N TYR A 98 1.71 9.45 4.48
CA TYR A 98 2.65 10.51 4.14
C TYR A 98 2.18 11.80 4.78
N LYS A 99 3.11 12.60 5.23
CA LYS A 99 2.85 13.95 5.74
C LYS A 99 3.21 14.96 4.67
N ILE A 100 2.24 15.82 4.31
CA ILE A 100 2.45 17.00 3.47
C ILE A 100 1.92 18.19 4.28
N ASN A 101 2.77 19.14 4.62
CA ASN A 101 2.44 20.16 5.61
C ASN A 101 1.91 19.47 6.87
N ASP A 102 0.68 19.71 7.31
CA ASP A 102 0.06 19.05 8.45
C ASP A 102 -0.98 17.97 8.04
N ILE A 103 -1.07 17.65 6.76
CA ILE A 103 -2.02 16.68 6.21
C ILE A 103 -1.40 15.27 6.27
N LEU A 104 -2.11 14.32 6.86
CA LEU A 104 -1.79 12.90 6.84
C LEU A 104 -2.67 12.19 5.81
N VAL A 105 -2.05 11.67 4.76
CA VAL A 105 -2.72 11.09 3.60
C VAL A 105 -1.95 9.86 3.11
N THR A 106 -2.63 8.90 2.49
CA THR A 106 -1.96 7.72 1.93
C THR A 106 -1.09 8.09 0.72
N GLY A 107 0.07 7.46 0.58
CA GLY A 107 1.02 7.80 -0.49
C GLY A 107 0.55 7.52 -1.91
N SER A 108 -0.51 6.71 -2.07
CA SER A 108 -1.15 6.42 -3.36
C SER A 108 -2.20 7.45 -3.77
N HIS A 109 -2.59 8.35 -2.87
CA HIS A 109 -3.58 9.41 -3.14
C HIS A 109 -3.06 10.37 -4.21
N TYR A 110 -3.96 10.88 -5.05
CA TYR A 110 -3.61 11.89 -6.06
C TYR A 110 -3.85 13.29 -5.54
N VAL A 111 -2.93 14.18 -5.85
CA VAL A 111 -2.97 15.60 -5.49
C VAL A 111 -2.58 16.46 -6.70
N LYS A 112 -3.22 17.61 -6.84
CA LYS A 112 -2.92 18.57 -7.92
C LYS A 112 -1.59 19.26 -7.64
N HIS A 113 -0.65 19.15 -8.57
CA HIS A 113 0.66 19.80 -8.51
C HIS A 113 1.11 20.20 -9.92
N GLY A 114 1.46 21.48 -10.11
CA GLY A 114 1.87 21.99 -11.43
C GLY A 114 0.82 21.76 -12.53
N GLY A 115 -0.47 21.88 -12.20
CA GLY A 115 -1.58 21.69 -13.16
C GLY A 115 -1.95 20.23 -13.44
N LYS A 116 -1.24 19.25 -12.87
CA LYS A 116 -1.46 17.81 -13.07
C LYS A 116 -1.75 17.12 -11.75
N TYR A 117 -2.41 15.95 -11.83
CA TYR A 117 -2.58 15.07 -10.68
C TYR A 117 -1.41 14.08 -10.60
N VAL A 118 -0.70 14.10 -9.47
CA VAL A 118 0.43 13.21 -9.17
C VAL A 118 0.16 12.47 -7.87
N LYS A 119 0.79 11.32 -7.68
CA LYS A 119 0.66 10.60 -6.40
C LYS A 119 1.42 11.35 -5.30
N VAL A 120 0.83 11.42 -4.12
CA VAL A 120 1.42 12.04 -2.94
C VAL A 120 2.87 11.62 -2.72
N LYS A 121 3.16 10.33 -2.80
CA LYS A 121 4.54 9.79 -2.65
C LYS A 121 5.55 10.28 -3.69
N GLN A 122 5.10 10.94 -4.75
CA GLN A 122 5.95 11.50 -5.82
C GLN A 122 6.26 12.99 -5.60
N LEU A 123 5.61 13.63 -4.63
CA LEU A 123 5.87 15.02 -4.30
C LEU A 123 7.19 15.16 -3.53
N PRO A 124 8.03 16.17 -3.87
CA PRO A 124 9.31 16.39 -3.19
C PRO A 124 9.17 16.70 -1.70
N ASN A 125 8.08 17.37 -1.31
CA ASN A 125 7.80 17.79 0.07
C ASN A 125 6.97 16.75 0.87
N ALA A 126 6.54 15.66 0.25
CA ALA A 126 5.81 14.60 0.95
C ALA A 126 6.79 13.66 1.68
N LYS A 127 6.68 13.60 2.99
CA LYS A 127 7.53 12.76 3.84
C LYS A 127 6.79 11.50 4.28
N PRO A 128 7.34 10.28 4.06
CA PRO A 128 6.75 9.08 4.60
C PRO A 128 6.78 9.13 6.13
N THR A 129 5.72 8.64 6.75
CA THR A 129 5.62 8.53 8.21
C THR A 129 5.57 7.05 8.62
N HIS A 130 5.90 6.76 9.88
CA HIS A 130 5.68 5.44 10.45
C HIS A 130 4.27 5.29 11.05
N LYS A 131 3.43 6.35 10.94
CA LYS A 131 2.07 6.32 11.48
C LYS A 131 1.18 5.50 10.55
N VAL A 132 0.53 4.51 11.13
CA VAL A 132 -0.50 3.70 10.50
C VAL A 132 -1.75 3.84 11.36
N GLY A 133 -2.77 4.52 10.84
CA GLY A 133 -4.07 4.55 11.52
C GLY A 133 -4.82 3.25 11.28
N PRO A 134 -5.62 2.76 12.26
CA PRO A 134 -6.42 1.54 12.09
C PRO A 134 -7.53 1.71 11.04
N VAL A 135 -7.98 2.95 10.84
CA VAL A 135 -9.04 3.33 9.91
C VAL A 135 -8.58 4.54 9.11
N VAL A 136 -8.94 4.58 7.85
CA VAL A 136 -8.75 5.72 6.94
C VAL A 136 -10.10 6.23 6.46
N SER A 137 -10.20 7.53 6.17
CA SER A 137 -11.39 8.18 5.65
C SER A 137 -11.21 8.54 4.19
N CYS A 138 -12.19 8.16 3.38
CA CYS A 138 -12.23 8.43 1.95
C CYS A 138 -13.53 9.18 1.62
N LEU A 139 -13.46 10.06 0.62
CA LEU A 139 -14.60 10.83 0.14
C LEU A 139 -14.82 10.58 -1.35
N VAL A 140 -16.08 10.73 -1.76
CA VAL A 140 -16.48 11.01 -3.15
C VAL A 140 -17.17 12.36 -3.15
N THR A 141 -16.83 13.19 -4.12
CA THR A 141 -17.39 14.54 -4.26
C THR A 141 -17.92 14.77 -5.67
N SER A 142 -18.89 15.65 -5.80
CA SER A 142 -19.62 15.90 -7.06
C SER A 142 -18.74 16.29 -8.27
N ASP A 143 -17.55 16.85 -8.01
CA ASP A 143 -16.60 17.28 -9.04
C ASP A 143 -15.21 16.60 -8.88
N HIS A 144 -15.14 15.52 -8.10
CA HIS A 144 -13.92 14.73 -7.83
C HIS A 144 -12.78 15.54 -7.18
N LYS A 145 -13.08 16.65 -6.49
CA LYS A 145 -12.08 17.52 -5.85
C LYS A 145 -12.31 17.63 -4.36
N ILE A 146 -11.26 17.34 -3.60
CA ILE A 146 -11.26 17.46 -2.14
C ILE A 146 -10.25 18.54 -1.75
N PRO A 147 -10.72 19.74 -1.34
CA PRO A 147 -9.84 20.78 -0.82
C PRO A 147 -9.42 20.46 0.62
N VAL A 148 -8.11 20.39 0.86
CA VAL A 148 -7.54 20.23 2.19
C VAL A 148 -6.40 21.24 2.36
N GLY A 149 -6.56 22.22 3.24
CA GLY A 149 -5.67 23.36 3.31
C GLY A 149 -5.64 24.13 2.00
N ASP A 150 -4.47 24.36 1.46
CA ASP A 150 -4.20 25.00 0.17
C ASP A 150 -4.05 24.00 -0.99
N MET A 151 -4.31 22.73 -0.76
CA MET A 151 -4.13 21.65 -1.72
C MET A 151 -5.47 21.09 -2.20
N ILE A 152 -5.51 20.63 -3.44
CA ILE A 152 -6.66 19.93 -4.04
C ILE A 152 -6.27 18.49 -4.29
N PHE A 153 -6.98 17.57 -3.68
CA PHE A 153 -6.84 16.15 -3.88
C PHE A 153 -7.94 15.62 -4.80
N TRP A 154 -7.66 14.51 -5.51
CA TRP A 154 -8.68 13.76 -6.23
C TRP A 154 -9.44 12.89 -5.23
N ASP A 155 -10.69 12.58 -5.51
CA ASP A 155 -11.50 11.71 -4.65
C ASP A 155 -11.19 10.21 -4.84
N TRP A 156 -12.09 9.34 -4.39
CA TRP A 156 -11.93 7.89 -4.49
C TRP A 156 -12.00 7.34 -5.92
N GLU A 157 -12.67 8.03 -6.85
CA GLU A 157 -12.97 7.53 -8.18
C GLU A 157 -11.79 7.66 -9.15
N ASP A 158 -11.02 6.58 -9.29
CA ASP A 158 -9.77 6.53 -10.04
C ASP A 158 -9.91 6.60 -11.56
N ASN A 159 -11.00 6.05 -12.06
CA ASN A 159 -11.22 5.88 -13.50
C ASN A 159 -11.44 7.23 -14.21
N LEU A 160 -11.71 8.28 -13.44
CA LEU A 160 -12.02 9.61 -13.93
C LEU A 160 -10.83 10.60 -13.79
N ILE A 161 -9.68 10.14 -13.27
CA ILE A 161 -8.50 11.01 -13.19
C ILE A 161 -8.07 11.41 -14.60
N PRO A 162 -7.94 12.73 -14.89
CA PRO A 162 -7.46 13.19 -16.17
C PRO A 162 -6.00 12.77 -16.38
N THR A 163 -5.78 11.60 -16.92
CA THR A 163 -4.48 11.13 -17.40
C THR A 163 -4.44 11.29 -18.90
N LYS A 164 -3.24 11.40 -19.51
CA LYS A 164 -3.10 11.46 -20.99
C LYS A 164 -3.88 10.33 -21.69
N LYS A 165 -4.04 9.16 -21.07
CA LYS A 165 -4.80 8.03 -21.61
C LYS A 165 -6.32 8.23 -21.63
N ASN A 166 -6.86 9.03 -20.70
CA ASN A 166 -8.31 9.24 -20.58
C ASN A 166 -8.79 10.49 -21.31
N LEU A 167 -7.88 11.42 -21.65
CA LEU A 167 -8.23 12.61 -22.45
C LEU A 167 -8.60 12.25 -23.88
N ASP A 168 -7.96 11.22 -24.47
CA ASP A 168 -8.25 10.78 -25.83
C ASP A 168 -9.60 10.05 -25.97
N THR A 169 -10.21 9.63 -24.85
CA THR A 169 -11.50 8.92 -24.84
C THR A 169 -12.71 9.83 -24.59
N VAL A 170 -12.48 11.05 -24.12
CA VAL A 170 -13.55 12.01 -23.78
C VAL A 170 -13.87 12.97 -24.93
N PHE A 171 -12.99 13.05 -25.95
CA PHE A 171 -13.11 13.98 -27.09
C PHE A 171 -13.25 13.27 -28.46
N ASN A 172 -13.60 11.98 -28.49
CA ASN A 172 -13.98 11.25 -29.71
C ASN A 172 -15.43 10.82 -29.68
#